data_261572ccd025dbac3eb3c120f0d98b8c
#
_entry.id   261572ccd025dbac3eb3c120f0d98b8c
#
_cell.length_a   1.000
_cell.length_b   1.000
_cell.length_c   1.000
_cell.angle_alpha   90.00
_cell.angle_beta   90.00
_cell.angle_gamma   90.00
#
_symmetry.space_group_name_H-M   'P 1'
#
loop_
_entity.id
_entity.type
_entity.pdbx_description
1 polymer ?
#
loop_
_entity_poly.entity_id
_entity_poly.type
_entity_poly.pdbx_seq_one_letter_code
_entity_poly.pdbx_strand_id
1 'polypeptide(L)'
;MSEKKIWWRDAVIYQVYPRSFKDSNGDGEGDLGGVIAGIPYLADLGVDAIWLSPFYKSPNKDGGYDVSDPRDVDPRFGTLDDAKKLIDTAHAHGIKFIADIVPNHFSSEHEWFKAALAAPKGSPERARFQFYDGRGPNGDTPPNNWISIFRGPSWTRVTEPDGSAGQWYLHLFDSSQPDLNWKNPDVEADFEKTLRFWLDLGADGFRIDVAHGCVKEEISIDHRDPNRLIDALRLDFLDITTEERAGLLSDVPFFDREGVHDIYRKWRKIFDSYSGDRMSVAEAFVYPSSRAARYVRSDELHQVFNFNFMMLGWDAKIMSESIKTTLEELKDVKAPATWVLNNHDTPRVVTRIGSPRKARALAQLIHSLPGGVYIYQGEELGLPSADLPDATRQDPAFIRSGGTDKGRDECRVPLPWDSTQPHYGYGTGTPWLPQPADWAQYCMNVEVADPGSSLNFYKQILQLRRGNASLGGEGAITWIDSEPEIMHFTREPALEVVVNTSSVEKSVKVAGKKILLASHEGTSATDGVLQLPADTTVWLER
;
A
#
# COMPACT_ATOMS: atom_id res chain seq x y z
N MET A 1 25.31 13.58 22.72
CA MET A 1 23.99 12.95 22.93
C MET A 1 23.70 12.24 21.64
N SER A 2 23.45 10.92 21.62
CA SER A 2 22.98 10.23 20.42
C SER A 2 21.64 10.84 20.05
N GLU A 3 21.45 11.27 18.81
CA GLU A 3 20.15 11.69 18.34
C GLU A 3 19.15 10.56 18.63
N LYS A 4 17.98 10.93 19.15
CA LYS A 4 16.90 9.97 19.41
C LYS A 4 16.49 9.33 18.09
N LYS A 5 16.64 8.01 17.97
CA LYS A 5 16.20 7.29 16.76
C LYS A 5 14.68 7.45 16.60
N ILE A 6 14.26 8.04 15.49
CA ILE A 6 12.86 8.17 15.11
C ILE A 6 12.45 6.82 14.50
N TRP A 7 11.51 6.13 15.12
CA TRP A 7 11.19 4.73 14.84
C TRP A 7 10.75 4.45 13.40
N TRP A 8 9.97 5.33 12.79
CA TRP A 8 9.36 5.11 11.48
C TRP A 8 10.32 5.33 10.29
N ARG A 9 11.48 5.95 10.50
CA ARG A 9 12.36 6.31 9.39
C ARG A 9 12.99 5.11 8.68
N ASP A 10 13.20 4.01 9.39
CA ASP A 10 13.79 2.78 8.86
C ASP A 10 13.02 1.52 9.27
N ALA A 11 11.79 1.69 9.73
CA ALA A 11 10.93 0.60 10.20
C ALA A 11 10.59 -0.40 9.09
N VAL A 12 10.38 -1.64 9.51
CA VAL A 12 9.72 -2.67 8.71
C VAL A 12 8.26 -2.74 9.15
N ILE A 13 7.36 -2.41 8.24
CA ILE A 13 5.92 -2.29 8.50
C ILE A 13 5.20 -3.41 7.75
N TYR A 14 4.40 -4.19 8.46
CA TYR A 14 3.64 -5.29 7.87
C TYR A 14 2.20 -4.85 7.61
N GLN A 15 1.76 -4.93 6.36
CA GLN A 15 0.38 -4.67 6.00
C GLN A 15 -0.49 -5.88 6.28
N VAL A 16 -1.50 -5.70 7.12
CA VAL A 16 -2.57 -6.66 7.40
C VAL A 16 -3.82 -6.25 6.64
N TYR A 17 -4.35 -7.14 5.81
CA TYR A 17 -5.68 -7.05 5.23
C TYR A 17 -6.63 -7.87 6.11
N PRO A 18 -7.41 -7.25 7.03
CA PRO A 18 -8.07 -7.94 8.13
C PRO A 18 -8.94 -9.10 7.66
N ARG A 19 -9.75 -8.86 6.63
CA ARG A 19 -10.69 -9.82 6.05
C ARG A 19 -10.04 -11.14 5.61
N SER A 20 -8.73 -11.14 5.35
CA SER A 20 -7.98 -12.31 4.85
C SER A 20 -6.82 -12.72 5.74
N PHE A 21 -6.68 -12.14 6.92
CA PHE A 21 -5.58 -12.48 7.80
C PHE A 21 -5.87 -13.76 8.58
N LYS A 22 -6.90 -13.75 9.44
CA LYS A 22 -7.34 -14.93 10.20
C LYS A 22 -8.76 -14.73 10.70
N ASP A 23 -9.59 -15.75 10.55
CA ASP A 23 -10.98 -15.81 11.04
C ASP A 23 -10.99 -16.45 12.44
N SER A 24 -11.37 -15.68 13.47
CA SER A 24 -11.41 -16.17 14.85
C SER A 24 -12.81 -16.60 15.30
N ASN A 25 -13.87 -16.17 14.60
CA ASN A 25 -15.26 -16.42 14.97
C ASN A 25 -15.93 -17.52 14.13
N GLY A 26 -15.31 -17.93 13.00
CA GLY A 26 -15.75 -19.03 12.16
C GLY A 26 -16.82 -18.64 11.12
N ASP A 27 -16.94 -17.36 10.78
CA ASP A 27 -17.91 -16.90 9.77
C ASP A 27 -17.35 -16.90 8.33
N GLY A 28 -16.06 -17.15 8.16
CA GLY A 28 -15.35 -17.21 6.88
C GLY A 28 -14.69 -15.89 6.48
N GLU A 29 -14.81 -14.84 7.27
CA GLU A 29 -14.11 -13.58 7.14
C GLU A 29 -13.11 -13.38 8.29
N GLY A 30 -11.93 -12.86 8.01
CA GLY A 30 -10.96 -12.52 9.05
C GLY A 30 -11.43 -11.32 9.87
N ASP A 31 -10.99 -11.26 11.13
CA ASP A 31 -11.44 -10.30 12.11
C ASP A 31 -10.31 -9.78 13.02
N LEU A 32 -10.60 -8.79 13.87
CA LEU A 32 -9.62 -8.23 14.82
C LEU A 32 -9.15 -9.26 15.85
N GLY A 33 -10.01 -10.22 16.24
CA GLY A 33 -9.64 -11.34 17.10
C GLY A 33 -8.57 -12.21 16.47
N GLY A 34 -8.70 -12.50 15.18
CA GLY A 34 -7.71 -13.21 14.38
C GLY A 34 -6.39 -12.45 14.24
N VAL A 35 -6.46 -11.12 14.05
CA VAL A 35 -5.26 -10.27 14.02
C VAL A 35 -4.56 -10.27 15.38
N ILE A 36 -5.31 -10.14 16.48
CA ILE A 36 -4.77 -10.20 17.85
C ILE A 36 -4.03 -11.53 18.07
N ALA A 37 -4.64 -12.65 17.66
CA ALA A 37 -4.02 -13.97 17.76
C ALA A 37 -2.75 -14.11 16.90
N GLY A 38 -2.62 -13.34 15.83
CA GLY A 38 -1.44 -13.31 14.96
C GLY A 38 -0.30 -12.39 15.41
N ILE A 39 -0.51 -11.50 16.41
CA ILE A 39 0.53 -10.58 16.88
C ILE A 39 1.82 -11.30 17.33
N PRO A 40 1.78 -12.43 18.08
CA PRO A 40 2.99 -13.16 18.41
C PRO A 40 3.78 -13.64 17.19
N TYR A 41 3.10 -14.07 16.12
CA TYR A 41 3.75 -14.44 14.85
C TYR A 41 4.48 -13.26 14.22
N LEU A 42 3.82 -12.09 14.18
CA LEU A 42 4.42 -10.87 13.61
C LEU A 42 5.60 -10.36 14.45
N ALA A 43 5.53 -10.52 15.76
CA ALA A 43 6.66 -10.22 16.65
C ALA A 43 7.85 -11.15 16.41
N ASP A 44 7.60 -12.45 16.22
CA ASP A 44 8.62 -13.46 15.91
C ASP A 44 9.21 -13.27 14.49
N LEU A 45 8.39 -12.85 13.52
CA LEU A 45 8.85 -12.43 12.19
C LEU A 45 9.83 -11.25 12.30
N GLY A 46 9.58 -10.34 13.23
CA GLY A 46 10.49 -9.24 13.50
C GLY A 46 10.07 -7.91 12.87
N VAL A 47 8.77 -7.64 12.68
CA VAL A 47 8.28 -6.35 12.18
C VAL A 47 8.25 -5.28 13.28
N ASP A 48 8.34 -4.01 12.91
CA ASP A 48 8.35 -2.89 13.85
C ASP A 48 6.96 -2.28 14.02
N ALA A 49 6.11 -2.43 13.01
CA ALA A 49 4.74 -1.94 13.01
C ALA A 49 3.83 -2.81 12.17
N ILE A 50 2.53 -2.74 12.45
CA ILE A 50 1.46 -3.21 11.55
C ILE A 50 0.70 -2.02 10.99
N TRP A 51 0.38 -2.07 9.70
CA TRP A 51 -0.62 -1.23 9.05
C TRP A 51 -1.84 -2.09 8.78
N LEU A 52 -2.98 -1.71 9.33
CA LEU A 52 -4.25 -2.40 9.14
C LEU A 52 -5.07 -1.68 8.06
N SER A 53 -5.41 -2.38 6.97
CA SER A 53 -6.39 -1.88 5.98
C SER A 53 -7.75 -1.63 6.64
N PRO A 54 -8.66 -0.82 6.06
CA PRO A 54 -9.85 -0.37 6.77
C PRO A 54 -10.67 -1.50 7.40
N PHE A 55 -10.99 -1.31 8.67
CA PHE A 55 -11.84 -2.19 9.50
C PHE A 55 -13.03 -1.44 10.09
N TYR A 56 -13.27 -0.24 9.61
CA TYR A 56 -14.34 0.67 10.00
C TYR A 56 -15.69 0.17 9.49
N LYS A 57 -16.79 0.72 10.05
CA LYS A 57 -18.12 0.46 9.48
C LYS A 57 -18.15 0.77 7.99
N SER A 58 -18.56 -0.23 7.22
CA SER A 58 -18.59 -0.17 5.76
C SER A 58 -19.60 -1.18 5.22
N PRO A 59 -20.37 -0.88 4.16
CA PRO A 59 -21.11 -1.91 3.43
C PRO A 59 -20.19 -2.89 2.67
N ASN A 60 -18.86 -2.66 2.70
CA ASN A 60 -17.83 -3.53 2.10
C ASN A 60 -17.99 -3.76 0.59
N LYS A 61 -18.41 -2.75 -0.13
CA LYS A 61 -18.50 -2.80 -1.61
C LYS A 61 -17.13 -2.65 -2.26
N ASP A 62 -16.17 -2.07 -1.54
CA ASP A 62 -14.77 -1.92 -1.97
C ASP A 62 -13.82 -2.35 -0.85
N GLY A 63 -14.01 -3.57 -0.32
CA GLY A 63 -13.07 -4.16 0.64
C GLY A 63 -12.83 -3.34 1.91
N GLY A 64 -13.81 -2.53 2.33
CA GLY A 64 -13.73 -1.67 3.51
C GLY A 64 -13.39 -0.20 3.20
N TYR A 65 -12.94 0.13 2.01
CA TYR A 65 -12.61 1.51 1.63
C TYR A 65 -13.84 2.40 1.41
N ASP A 66 -15.04 1.84 1.29
CA ASP A 66 -16.33 2.55 1.30
C ASP A 66 -16.81 2.78 2.76
N VAL A 67 -16.11 3.67 3.48
CA VAL A 67 -16.29 3.91 4.93
C VAL A 67 -17.60 4.65 5.21
N SER A 68 -18.48 4.06 6.06
CA SER A 68 -19.73 4.68 6.51
C SER A 68 -19.66 5.33 7.90
N ASP A 69 -18.72 4.92 8.75
CA ASP A 69 -18.36 5.59 9.98
C ASP A 69 -16.87 5.35 10.28
N PRO A 70 -16.00 6.37 10.16
CA PRO A 70 -14.56 6.22 10.35
C PRO A 70 -14.12 6.12 11.82
N ARG A 71 -15.05 6.24 12.77
CA ARG A 71 -14.78 6.22 14.23
C ARG A 71 -15.45 5.05 14.95
N ASP A 72 -15.90 4.07 14.18
CA ASP A 72 -16.42 2.83 14.74
C ASP A 72 -15.93 1.62 13.94
N VAL A 73 -15.96 0.43 14.54
CA VAL A 73 -15.53 -0.84 13.93
C VAL A 73 -16.74 -1.51 13.28
N ASP A 74 -16.54 -2.08 12.10
CA ASP A 74 -17.56 -2.89 11.46
C ASP A 74 -17.82 -4.17 12.28
N PRO A 75 -19.06 -4.53 12.55
CA PRO A 75 -19.40 -5.73 13.34
C PRO A 75 -18.82 -7.05 12.80
N ARG A 76 -18.48 -7.11 11.52
CA ARG A 76 -17.78 -8.27 10.92
C ARG A 76 -16.37 -8.42 11.48
N PHE A 77 -15.71 -7.32 11.79
CA PHE A 77 -14.35 -7.33 12.31
C PHE A 77 -14.28 -7.30 13.84
N GLY A 78 -15.35 -6.92 14.52
CA GLY A 78 -15.41 -6.84 15.98
C GLY A 78 -15.97 -5.52 16.49
N THR A 79 -15.38 -5.00 17.57
CA THR A 79 -15.82 -3.81 18.28
C THR A 79 -14.68 -2.80 18.49
N LEU A 80 -14.99 -1.59 18.95
CA LEU A 80 -13.97 -0.61 19.38
C LEU A 80 -13.09 -1.14 20.53
N ASP A 81 -13.66 -1.95 21.42
CA ASP A 81 -12.88 -2.59 22.48
C ASP A 81 -11.89 -3.61 21.91
N ASP A 82 -12.27 -4.33 20.86
CA ASP A 82 -11.35 -5.24 20.14
C ASP A 82 -10.24 -4.45 19.44
N ALA A 83 -10.56 -3.32 18.81
CA ALA A 83 -9.55 -2.44 18.22
C ALA A 83 -8.57 -1.91 19.28
N LYS A 84 -9.08 -1.45 20.42
CA LYS A 84 -8.22 -1.04 21.55
C LYS A 84 -7.35 -2.19 22.04
N LYS A 85 -7.91 -3.39 22.20
CA LYS A 85 -7.20 -4.60 22.60
C LYS A 85 -6.11 -4.97 21.59
N LEU A 86 -6.38 -4.84 20.28
CA LEU A 86 -5.38 -5.06 19.24
C LEU A 86 -4.20 -4.10 19.39
N ILE A 87 -4.47 -2.80 19.54
CA ILE A 87 -3.44 -1.78 19.73
C ILE A 87 -2.59 -2.08 20.97
N ASP A 88 -3.23 -2.38 22.11
CA ASP A 88 -2.55 -2.68 23.35
C ASP A 88 -1.70 -3.97 23.24
N THR A 89 -2.23 -4.99 22.55
CA THR A 89 -1.51 -6.25 22.32
C THR A 89 -0.29 -6.03 21.43
N ALA A 90 -0.42 -5.26 20.34
CA ALA A 90 0.70 -4.89 19.47
C ALA A 90 1.78 -4.15 20.28
N HIS A 91 1.39 -3.15 21.06
CA HIS A 91 2.32 -2.40 21.92
C HIS A 91 3.02 -3.27 22.97
N ALA A 92 2.31 -4.22 23.57
CA ALA A 92 2.90 -5.15 24.53
C ALA A 92 3.98 -6.05 23.89
N HIS A 93 3.93 -6.26 22.58
CA HIS A 93 4.93 -6.99 21.81
C HIS A 93 5.96 -6.07 21.13
N GLY A 94 5.93 -4.76 21.43
CA GLY A 94 6.85 -3.78 20.83
C GLY A 94 6.52 -3.38 19.39
N ILE A 95 5.33 -3.73 18.90
CA ILE A 95 4.86 -3.45 17.55
C ILE A 95 3.99 -2.18 17.57
N LYS A 96 4.24 -1.25 16.66
CA LYS A 96 3.46 -0.03 16.47
C LYS A 96 2.20 -0.31 15.63
N PHE A 97 1.17 0.53 15.80
CA PHE A 97 -0.09 0.38 15.08
C PHE A 97 -0.34 1.59 14.15
N ILE A 98 -0.59 1.32 12.88
CA ILE A 98 -0.90 2.30 11.84
C ILE A 98 -2.32 2.02 11.35
N ALA A 99 -3.22 3.00 11.48
CA ALA A 99 -4.57 2.93 10.95
C ALA A 99 -4.62 3.43 9.50
N ASP A 100 -5.58 2.97 8.71
CA ASP A 100 -5.86 3.51 7.38
C ASP A 100 -6.83 4.70 7.47
N ILE A 101 -6.64 5.74 6.68
CA ILE A 101 -7.56 6.89 6.58
C ILE A 101 -7.93 7.09 5.12
N VAL A 102 -9.22 7.16 4.84
CA VAL A 102 -9.79 7.29 3.49
C VAL A 102 -10.37 8.69 3.31
N PRO A 103 -9.56 9.70 2.91
CA PRO A 103 -10.03 11.08 2.89
C PRO A 103 -10.70 11.52 1.58
N ASN A 104 -10.57 10.76 0.50
CA ASN A 104 -11.09 11.16 -0.80
C ASN A 104 -12.62 11.12 -0.85
N HIS A 105 -13.25 10.14 -0.22
CA HIS A 105 -14.68 9.84 -0.31
C HIS A 105 -15.19 9.21 0.98
N PHE A 106 -16.52 9.20 1.14
CA PHE A 106 -17.21 8.36 2.11
C PHE A 106 -18.07 7.31 1.39
N SER A 107 -18.65 6.39 2.15
CA SER A 107 -19.66 5.48 1.64
C SER A 107 -20.96 6.21 1.31
N SER A 108 -21.71 5.71 0.33
CA SER A 108 -23.11 6.12 0.12
C SER A 108 -24.02 5.83 1.33
N GLU A 109 -23.56 4.94 2.25
CA GLU A 109 -24.24 4.64 3.49
C GLU A 109 -23.84 5.57 4.66
N HIS A 110 -22.89 6.47 4.46
CA HIS A 110 -22.51 7.47 5.46
C HIS A 110 -23.68 8.44 5.74
N GLU A 111 -23.89 8.81 7.01
CA GLU A 111 -25.01 9.67 7.42
C GLU A 111 -25.05 11.01 6.66
N TRP A 112 -23.90 11.58 6.36
CA TRP A 112 -23.80 12.83 5.61
C TRP A 112 -24.31 12.69 4.16
N PHE A 113 -24.01 11.56 3.49
CA PHE A 113 -24.46 11.38 2.13
C PHE A 113 -25.96 11.08 2.05
N LYS A 114 -26.49 10.31 3.01
CA LYS A 114 -27.94 10.11 3.16
C LYS A 114 -28.67 11.44 3.39
N ALA A 115 -28.11 12.30 4.25
CA ALA A 115 -28.65 13.65 4.47
C ALA A 115 -28.58 14.51 3.19
N ALA A 116 -27.46 14.43 2.44
CA ALA A 116 -27.29 15.15 1.19
C ALA A 116 -28.30 14.72 0.11
N LEU A 117 -28.64 13.44 0.04
CA LEU A 117 -29.67 12.92 -0.89
C LEU A 117 -31.09 13.39 -0.50
N ALA A 118 -31.37 13.52 0.80
CA ALA A 118 -32.66 13.98 1.32
C ALA A 118 -32.81 15.52 1.28
N ALA A 119 -31.73 16.26 1.11
CA ALA A 119 -31.70 17.71 1.12
C ALA A 119 -31.81 18.31 -0.30
N PRO A 120 -32.38 19.53 -0.46
CA PRO A 120 -32.49 20.17 -1.75
C PRO A 120 -31.11 20.63 -2.29
N LYS A 121 -31.05 20.89 -3.59
CA LYS A 121 -29.92 21.53 -4.25
C LYS A 121 -29.49 22.81 -3.52
N GLY A 122 -28.18 22.96 -3.33
CA GLY A 122 -27.56 24.12 -2.66
C GLY A 122 -27.60 24.08 -1.13
N SER A 123 -28.08 22.97 -0.54
CA SER A 123 -28.08 22.80 0.91
C SER A 123 -26.66 22.60 1.49
N PRO A 124 -26.46 22.89 2.78
CA PRO A 124 -25.18 22.61 3.47
C PRO A 124 -24.81 21.12 3.43
N GLU A 125 -25.78 20.22 3.46
CA GLU A 125 -25.57 18.77 3.40
C GLU A 125 -24.91 18.37 2.10
N ARG A 126 -25.42 18.87 0.95
CA ARG A 126 -24.83 18.62 -0.38
C ARG A 126 -23.46 19.28 -0.55
N ALA A 127 -23.25 20.42 0.08
CA ALA A 127 -21.99 21.16 -0.03
C ALA A 127 -20.77 20.39 0.53
N ARG A 128 -20.99 19.31 1.32
CA ARG A 128 -19.92 18.43 1.81
C ARG A 128 -19.38 17.47 0.75
N PHE A 129 -20.10 17.29 -0.34
CA PHE A 129 -19.75 16.39 -1.45
C PHE A 129 -19.62 17.15 -2.77
N GLN A 130 -19.11 16.52 -3.79
CA GLN A 130 -18.96 17.08 -5.14
C GLN A 130 -20.26 16.94 -5.93
N PHE A 131 -21.25 17.80 -5.67
CA PHE A 131 -22.52 17.87 -6.42
C PHE A 131 -22.50 19.00 -7.45
N TYR A 132 -22.86 18.69 -8.70
CA TYR A 132 -22.88 19.66 -9.79
C TYR A 132 -24.11 19.48 -10.69
N ASP A 133 -24.50 20.56 -11.36
CA ASP A 133 -25.54 20.49 -12.38
C ASP A 133 -25.00 19.78 -13.62
N GLY A 134 -25.86 18.98 -14.25
CA GLY A 134 -25.54 18.40 -15.55
C GLY A 134 -25.55 19.45 -16.67
N ARG A 135 -24.98 19.08 -17.79
CA ARG A 135 -24.96 19.88 -19.04
C ARG A 135 -26.22 19.62 -19.87
N GLY A 136 -26.50 20.53 -20.79
CA GLY A 136 -27.70 20.50 -21.66
C GLY A 136 -28.93 21.13 -21.01
N PRO A 137 -30.02 21.32 -21.79
CA PRO A 137 -31.20 22.07 -21.36
C PRO A 137 -31.91 21.47 -20.12
N ASN A 138 -31.82 20.16 -19.94
CA ASN A 138 -32.48 19.43 -18.85
C ASN A 138 -31.43 18.85 -17.85
N GLY A 139 -30.16 19.21 -17.99
CA GLY A 139 -29.08 18.63 -17.18
C GLY A 139 -28.89 17.13 -17.39
N ASP A 140 -29.23 16.59 -18.57
CA ASP A 140 -29.22 15.15 -18.85
C ASP A 140 -27.85 14.56 -19.11
N THR A 141 -26.83 15.41 -19.32
CA THR A 141 -25.45 15.00 -19.52
C THR A 141 -24.63 15.32 -18.26
N PRO A 142 -23.71 14.44 -17.84
CA PRO A 142 -22.85 14.71 -16.70
C PRO A 142 -22.06 16.03 -16.83
N PRO A 143 -21.55 16.59 -15.72
CA PRO A 143 -20.75 17.82 -15.74
C PRO A 143 -19.50 17.76 -16.63
N ASN A 144 -18.92 16.58 -16.80
CA ASN A 144 -17.80 16.30 -17.69
C ASN A 144 -17.78 14.84 -18.12
N ASN A 145 -16.77 14.44 -18.91
CA ASN A 145 -16.61 13.10 -19.44
C ASN A 145 -15.69 12.19 -18.62
N TRP A 146 -15.42 12.51 -17.35
CA TRP A 146 -14.50 11.71 -16.55
C TRP A 146 -15.02 10.30 -16.34
N ILE A 147 -14.05 9.36 -16.21
CA ILE A 147 -14.31 7.94 -16.01
C ILE A 147 -13.78 7.55 -14.63
N SER A 148 -14.49 6.66 -13.97
CA SER A 148 -14.09 6.06 -12.69
C SER A 148 -12.81 5.22 -12.84
N ILE A 149 -11.98 5.23 -11.80
CA ILE A 149 -10.80 4.35 -11.68
C ILE A 149 -11.21 2.86 -11.83
N PHE A 150 -12.42 2.52 -11.40
CA PHE A 150 -13.00 1.18 -11.57
C PHE A 150 -13.79 1.02 -12.88
N ARG A 151 -13.52 1.87 -13.86
CA ARG A 151 -14.23 1.89 -15.16
C ARG A 151 -15.67 2.40 -15.06
N GLY A 152 -16.26 2.67 -16.21
CA GLY A 152 -17.57 3.28 -16.30
C GLY A 152 -17.61 4.77 -15.92
N PRO A 153 -18.78 5.41 -15.93
CA PRO A 153 -18.91 6.83 -15.58
C PRO A 153 -18.46 7.14 -14.15
N SER A 154 -17.86 8.31 -13.93
CA SER A 154 -17.55 8.83 -12.59
C SER A 154 -18.65 9.73 -12.01
N TRP A 155 -19.77 9.82 -12.67
CA TRP A 155 -20.91 10.65 -12.28
C TRP A 155 -22.19 9.85 -12.19
N THR A 156 -22.96 10.04 -11.11
CA THR A 156 -24.29 9.47 -10.95
C THR A 156 -25.30 10.60 -10.69
N ARG A 157 -26.39 10.61 -11.45
CA ARG A 157 -27.48 11.57 -11.27
C ARG A 157 -28.38 11.14 -10.12
N VAL A 158 -28.67 12.06 -9.21
CA VAL A 158 -29.62 11.79 -8.12
C VAL A 158 -31.06 12.05 -8.56
N THR A 159 -32.01 11.42 -7.89
CA THR A 159 -33.42 11.80 -7.92
C THR A 159 -33.68 12.72 -6.74
N GLU A 160 -34.26 13.90 -6.99
CA GLU A 160 -34.61 14.84 -5.95
C GLU A 160 -35.75 14.29 -5.07
N PRO A 161 -35.95 14.80 -3.83
CA PRO A 161 -37.02 14.34 -2.95
C PRO A 161 -38.42 14.46 -3.52
N ASP A 162 -38.65 15.35 -4.49
CA ASP A 162 -39.93 15.52 -5.21
C ASP A 162 -40.11 14.58 -6.41
N GLY A 163 -39.11 13.71 -6.64
CA GLY A 163 -39.11 12.76 -7.76
C GLY A 163 -38.53 13.31 -9.08
N SER A 164 -38.17 14.59 -9.12
CA SER A 164 -37.52 15.18 -10.31
C SER A 164 -36.07 14.71 -10.46
N ALA A 165 -35.56 14.85 -11.70
CA ALA A 165 -34.16 14.56 -11.98
C ALA A 165 -33.26 15.68 -11.40
N GLY A 166 -32.33 15.30 -10.54
CA GLY A 166 -31.50 16.22 -9.78
C GLY A 166 -30.10 16.45 -10.33
N GLN A 167 -29.23 16.88 -9.43
CA GLN A 167 -27.80 17.07 -9.69
C GLN A 167 -27.07 15.74 -9.90
N TRP A 168 -25.81 15.84 -10.30
CA TRP A 168 -24.89 14.71 -10.40
C TRP A 168 -23.87 14.80 -9.26
N TYR A 169 -23.57 13.66 -8.62
CA TYR A 169 -22.43 13.60 -7.70
C TYR A 169 -21.26 12.86 -8.33
N LEU A 170 -20.06 13.33 -8.00
CA LEU A 170 -18.80 12.71 -8.42
C LEU A 170 -18.50 11.49 -7.57
N HIS A 171 -18.01 10.44 -8.20
CA HIS A 171 -17.36 9.29 -7.57
C HIS A 171 -16.18 8.83 -8.46
N LEU A 172 -14.97 9.18 -8.09
CA LEU A 172 -13.78 8.77 -8.84
C LEU A 172 -13.54 7.26 -8.77
N PHE A 173 -14.14 6.60 -7.77
CA PHE A 173 -14.14 5.15 -7.59
C PHE A 173 -15.53 4.56 -7.85
N ASP A 174 -16.04 3.69 -6.98
CA ASP A 174 -17.37 3.14 -7.14
C ASP A 174 -18.47 4.17 -6.92
N SER A 175 -19.65 3.96 -7.54
CA SER A 175 -20.81 4.85 -7.33
C SER A 175 -21.30 4.88 -5.88
N SER A 176 -20.91 3.90 -5.07
CA SER A 176 -21.13 3.89 -3.63
C SER A 176 -20.11 4.69 -2.82
N GLN A 177 -19.15 5.36 -3.48
CA GLN A 177 -18.06 6.12 -2.86
C GLN A 177 -18.09 7.59 -3.33
N PRO A 178 -19.09 8.41 -2.89
CA PRO A 178 -19.23 9.81 -3.29
C PRO A 178 -18.03 10.63 -2.78
N ASP A 179 -17.41 11.38 -3.69
CA ASP A 179 -16.24 12.21 -3.42
C ASP A 179 -16.57 13.41 -2.52
N LEU A 180 -15.75 13.62 -1.50
CA LEU A 180 -15.86 14.72 -0.56
C LEU A 180 -15.40 16.05 -1.17
N ASN A 181 -15.98 17.13 -0.69
CA ASN A 181 -15.61 18.49 -1.06
C ASN A 181 -14.70 19.12 0.02
N TRP A 182 -13.40 18.97 -0.13
CA TRP A 182 -12.39 19.52 0.80
C TRP A 182 -12.32 21.06 0.86
N LYS A 183 -13.08 21.76 0.01
CA LYS A 183 -13.30 23.20 0.17
C LYS A 183 -14.32 23.52 1.28
N ASN A 184 -15.07 22.52 1.74
CA ASN A 184 -16.02 22.65 2.82
C ASN A 184 -15.32 22.45 4.18
N PRO A 185 -15.39 23.42 5.11
CA PRO A 185 -14.72 23.33 6.41
C PRO A 185 -15.23 22.22 7.30
N ASP A 186 -16.47 21.74 7.12
CA ASP A 186 -17.01 20.62 7.88
C ASP A 186 -16.24 19.33 7.60
N VAL A 187 -15.81 19.13 6.34
CA VAL A 187 -15.02 17.96 5.93
C VAL A 187 -13.66 17.97 6.64
N GLU A 188 -12.97 19.09 6.62
CA GLU A 188 -11.70 19.25 7.32
C GLU A 188 -11.83 19.00 8.82
N ALA A 189 -12.85 19.60 9.46
CA ALA A 189 -13.09 19.46 10.88
C ALA A 189 -13.45 18.02 11.29
N ASP A 190 -14.15 17.27 10.45
CA ASP A 190 -14.50 15.88 10.73
C ASP A 190 -13.28 14.96 10.64
N PHE A 191 -12.41 15.16 9.64
CA PHE A 191 -11.15 14.41 9.55
C PHE A 191 -10.19 14.75 10.70
N GLU A 192 -10.14 16.00 11.18
CA GLU A 192 -9.38 16.32 12.41
C GLU A 192 -9.89 15.51 13.60
N LYS A 193 -11.21 15.41 13.80
CA LYS A 193 -11.81 14.58 14.86
C LYS A 193 -11.44 13.10 14.69
N THR A 194 -11.47 12.60 13.47
CA THR A 194 -11.13 11.19 13.17
C THR A 194 -9.67 10.89 13.48
N LEU A 195 -8.74 11.76 13.07
CA LEU A 195 -7.32 11.60 13.39
C LEU A 195 -7.09 11.60 14.90
N ARG A 196 -7.66 12.57 15.63
CA ARG A 196 -7.53 12.64 17.08
C ARG A 196 -8.15 11.43 17.78
N PHE A 197 -9.32 10.97 17.32
CA PHE A 197 -9.97 9.78 17.86
C PHE A 197 -9.05 8.56 17.88
N TRP A 198 -8.42 8.24 16.74
CA TRP A 198 -7.52 7.09 16.65
C TRP A 198 -6.20 7.31 17.39
N LEU A 199 -5.65 8.53 17.38
CA LEU A 199 -4.46 8.86 18.17
C LEU A 199 -4.72 8.75 19.68
N ASP A 200 -5.87 9.19 20.15
CA ASP A 200 -6.29 9.07 21.55
C ASP A 200 -6.53 7.59 21.95
N LEU A 201 -7.02 6.76 21.01
CA LEU A 201 -7.16 5.32 21.21
C LEU A 201 -5.80 4.59 21.26
N GLY A 202 -4.74 5.20 20.74
CA GLY A 202 -3.37 4.69 20.80
C GLY A 202 -2.68 4.43 19.46
N ALA A 203 -3.29 4.79 18.32
CA ALA A 203 -2.63 4.64 17.02
C ALA A 203 -1.29 5.42 16.99
N ASP A 204 -0.26 4.81 16.40
CA ASP A 204 1.06 5.43 16.25
C ASP A 204 1.22 6.18 14.93
N GLY A 205 0.28 6.00 14.01
CA GLY A 205 0.30 6.68 12.73
C GLY A 205 -0.86 6.30 11.82
N PHE A 206 -0.79 6.82 10.59
CA PHE A 206 -1.81 6.61 9.57
C PHE A 206 -1.21 6.31 8.19
N ARG A 207 -1.83 5.39 7.48
CA ARG A 207 -1.71 5.32 6.02
C ARG A 207 -2.86 6.12 5.43
N ILE A 208 -2.55 6.99 4.48
CA ILE A 208 -3.52 7.90 3.89
C ILE A 208 -3.84 7.42 2.48
N ASP A 209 -5.05 6.92 2.33
CA ASP A 209 -5.61 6.41 1.09
C ASP A 209 -5.78 7.55 0.08
N VAL A 210 -5.47 7.30 -1.20
CA VAL A 210 -5.62 8.27 -2.29
C VAL A 210 -5.19 9.68 -1.87
N ALA A 211 -4.04 9.79 -1.20
CA ALA A 211 -3.57 11.05 -0.61
C ALA A 211 -3.50 12.23 -1.60
N HIS A 212 -3.38 11.95 -2.89
CA HIS A 212 -3.33 12.94 -3.96
C HIS A 212 -4.70 13.35 -4.49
N GLY A 213 -5.79 12.73 -4.00
CA GLY A 213 -7.14 12.87 -4.54
C GLY A 213 -8.06 13.87 -3.82
N CYS A 214 -7.70 14.40 -2.65
CA CYS A 214 -8.61 15.21 -1.84
C CYS A 214 -9.11 16.48 -2.53
N VAL A 215 -8.26 17.14 -3.33
CA VAL A 215 -8.59 18.41 -3.99
C VAL A 215 -8.89 18.20 -5.47
N LYS A 216 -10.06 18.68 -5.93
CA LYS A 216 -10.48 18.68 -7.32
C LYS A 216 -10.53 20.13 -7.81
N GLU A 217 -10.01 20.35 -9.01
CA GLU A 217 -10.04 21.63 -9.71
C GLU A 217 -10.72 21.45 -11.06
N GLU A 218 -11.29 22.54 -11.58
CA GLU A 218 -11.82 22.61 -12.94
C GLU A 218 -12.80 21.47 -13.35
N ILE A 219 -13.74 21.18 -12.49
CA ILE A 219 -14.78 20.13 -12.70
C ILE A 219 -15.50 20.24 -14.05
N SER A 220 -15.58 21.45 -14.64
CA SER A 220 -16.27 21.67 -15.91
C SER A 220 -15.50 21.24 -17.16
N ILE A 221 -14.23 20.80 -17.01
CA ILE A 221 -13.35 20.49 -18.14
C ILE A 221 -13.42 19.01 -18.48
N ASP A 222 -13.68 18.70 -19.75
CA ASP A 222 -13.58 17.35 -20.30
C ASP A 222 -12.11 16.96 -20.48
N HIS A 223 -11.77 15.72 -20.13
CA HIS A 223 -10.47 15.17 -20.49
C HIS A 223 -10.48 14.70 -21.96
N ARG A 224 -9.35 14.94 -22.66
CA ARG A 224 -9.21 14.62 -24.10
C ARG A 224 -9.36 13.13 -24.41
N ASP A 225 -8.89 12.27 -23.49
CA ASP A 225 -9.00 10.80 -23.60
C ASP A 225 -9.16 10.19 -22.20
N PRO A 226 -10.40 10.15 -21.67
CA PRO A 226 -10.65 9.71 -20.32
C PRO A 226 -10.39 8.21 -20.11
N ASN A 227 -10.59 7.37 -21.13
CA ASN A 227 -10.32 5.93 -21.01
C ASN A 227 -8.83 5.66 -20.88
N ARG A 228 -8.03 6.29 -21.76
CA ARG A 228 -6.59 6.11 -21.76
C ARG A 228 -5.94 6.76 -20.52
N LEU A 229 -6.56 7.81 -19.97
CA LEU A 229 -6.15 8.38 -18.69
C LEU A 229 -6.25 7.35 -17.57
N ILE A 230 -7.36 6.60 -17.48
CA ILE A 230 -7.50 5.56 -16.45
C ILE A 230 -6.45 4.45 -16.63
N ASP A 231 -6.15 4.07 -17.87
CA ASP A 231 -5.05 3.13 -18.15
C ASP A 231 -3.70 3.68 -17.66
N ALA A 232 -3.45 4.98 -17.85
CA ALA A 232 -2.22 5.63 -17.39
C ALA A 232 -2.12 5.75 -15.87
N LEU A 233 -3.24 5.88 -15.17
CA LEU A 233 -3.31 5.93 -13.70
C LEU A 233 -3.13 4.55 -13.05
N ARG A 234 -3.36 3.48 -13.80
CA ARG A 234 -3.17 2.11 -13.33
C ARG A 234 -1.72 1.66 -13.55
N LEU A 235 -1.06 1.26 -12.47
CA LEU A 235 0.33 0.83 -12.53
C LEU A 235 0.51 -0.54 -13.21
N ASP A 236 -0.50 -1.39 -13.15
CA ASP A 236 -0.50 -2.72 -13.76
C ASP A 236 -0.75 -2.71 -15.27
N PHE A 237 -1.07 -1.55 -15.84
CA PHE A 237 -1.31 -1.40 -17.27
C PHE A 237 0.03 -1.17 -18.00
N LEU A 238 0.56 -2.25 -18.58
CA LEU A 238 1.90 -2.26 -19.22
C LEU A 238 1.89 -1.78 -20.67
N ASP A 239 0.73 -1.61 -21.28
CA ASP A 239 0.56 -1.21 -22.69
C ASP A 239 0.57 0.31 -22.91
N ILE A 240 1.31 1.03 -22.07
CA ILE A 240 1.48 2.48 -22.15
C ILE A 240 2.97 2.81 -22.09
N THR A 241 3.49 3.54 -23.07
CA THR A 241 4.86 4.03 -23.03
C THR A 241 5.04 5.09 -21.94
N THR A 242 6.27 5.26 -21.45
CA THR A 242 6.59 6.32 -20.47
C THR A 242 6.21 7.71 -20.96
N GLU A 243 6.46 8.02 -22.24
CA GLU A 243 6.14 9.30 -22.85
C GLU A 243 4.63 9.53 -22.95
N GLU A 244 3.87 8.53 -23.36
CA GLU A 244 2.41 8.59 -23.42
C GLU A 244 1.80 8.77 -22.02
N ARG A 245 2.28 8.00 -21.04
CA ARG A 245 1.88 8.13 -19.64
C ARG A 245 2.14 9.54 -19.11
N ALA A 246 3.33 10.08 -19.36
CA ALA A 246 3.70 11.44 -19.02
C ALA A 246 2.72 12.47 -19.58
N GLY A 247 2.41 12.35 -20.88
CA GLY A 247 1.49 13.26 -21.56
C GLY A 247 0.06 13.19 -21.04
N LEU A 248 -0.42 12.01 -20.60
CA LEU A 248 -1.76 11.85 -20.01
C LEU A 248 -1.84 12.36 -18.58
N LEU A 249 -0.78 12.16 -17.79
CA LEU A 249 -0.76 12.51 -16.36
C LEU A 249 -0.28 13.95 -16.09
N SER A 250 0.15 14.69 -17.09
CA SER A 250 0.68 16.06 -16.91
C SER A 250 -0.37 17.06 -16.41
N ASP A 251 -1.67 16.78 -16.61
CA ASP A 251 -2.75 17.71 -16.25
C ASP A 251 -4.03 16.96 -15.87
N VAL A 252 -3.97 16.20 -14.80
CA VAL A 252 -5.12 15.49 -14.25
C VAL A 252 -5.87 16.41 -13.28
N PRO A 253 -7.12 16.83 -13.58
CA PRO A 253 -7.79 17.89 -12.80
C PRO A 253 -8.27 17.43 -11.41
N PHE A 254 -8.25 16.13 -11.13
CA PHE A 254 -8.77 15.55 -9.90
C PHE A 254 -7.70 14.89 -9.02
N PHE A 255 -6.43 14.86 -9.47
CA PHE A 255 -5.33 14.33 -8.67
C PHE A 255 -4.17 15.32 -8.60
N ASP A 256 -3.42 15.28 -7.48
CA ASP A 256 -2.16 15.99 -7.25
C ASP A 256 -2.27 17.52 -7.44
N ARG A 257 -3.38 18.10 -6.96
CA ARG A 257 -3.59 19.55 -6.96
C ARG A 257 -2.89 20.21 -5.78
N GLU A 258 -2.36 21.42 -5.98
CA GLU A 258 -1.57 22.14 -4.96
C GLU A 258 -2.28 22.31 -3.61
N GLY A 259 -3.61 22.47 -3.61
CA GLY A 259 -4.39 22.60 -2.39
C GLY A 259 -4.34 21.40 -1.44
N VAL A 260 -3.92 20.22 -1.91
CA VAL A 260 -3.80 19.03 -1.06
C VAL A 260 -2.71 19.19 0.01
N HIS A 261 -1.66 19.94 -0.31
CA HIS A 261 -0.55 20.19 0.59
C HIS A 261 -0.95 21.02 1.82
N ASP A 262 -1.95 21.90 1.70
CA ASP A 262 -2.46 22.67 2.85
C ASP A 262 -3.19 21.78 3.85
N ILE A 263 -3.88 20.73 3.37
CA ILE A 263 -4.49 19.71 4.22
C ILE A 263 -3.40 19.01 5.05
N TYR A 264 -2.33 18.55 4.40
CA TYR A 264 -1.28 17.78 5.08
C TYR A 264 -0.44 18.62 6.04
N ARG A 265 -0.25 19.91 5.79
CA ARG A 265 0.37 20.83 6.76
C ARG A 265 -0.47 20.97 8.03
N LYS A 266 -1.81 20.94 7.91
CA LYS A 266 -2.70 20.96 9.07
C LYS A 266 -2.65 19.64 9.82
N TRP A 267 -2.67 18.51 9.10
CA TRP A 267 -2.57 17.18 9.71
C TRP A 267 -1.23 16.96 10.40
N ARG A 268 -0.14 17.46 9.80
CA ARG A 268 1.18 17.39 10.43
C ARG A 268 1.20 18.05 11.80
N LYS A 269 0.57 19.20 11.97
CA LYS A 269 0.45 19.86 13.27
C LYS A 269 -0.33 19.01 14.29
N ILE A 270 -1.32 18.25 13.83
CA ILE A 270 -2.02 17.29 14.69
C ILE A 270 -1.07 16.20 15.15
N PHE A 271 -0.36 15.56 14.22
CA PHE A 271 0.61 14.49 14.57
C PHE A 271 1.69 14.98 15.52
N ASP A 272 2.27 16.13 15.26
CA ASP A 272 3.31 16.75 16.09
C ASP A 272 2.80 17.17 17.49
N SER A 273 1.48 17.31 17.68
CA SER A 273 0.88 17.61 18.99
C SER A 273 0.81 16.40 19.94
N TYR A 274 1.07 15.20 19.44
CA TYR A 274 1.09 13.97 20.23
C TYR A 274 2.53 13.52 20.51
N SER A 275 2.73 12.87 21.65
CA SER A 275 4.00 12.28 22.02
C SER A 275 4.23 10.95 21.26
N GLY A 276 5.48 10.51 21.12
CA GLY A 276 5.85 9.19 20.61
C GLY A 276 6.14 9.12 19.11
N ASP A 277 6.49 10.25 18.49
CA ASP A 277 6.89 10.34 17.08
C ASP A 277 5.81 9.75 16.15
N ARG A 278 4.60 10.31 16.18
CA ARG A 278 3.48 9.89 15.32
C ARG A 278 3.86 10.07 13.85
N MET A 279 3.41 9.13 13.00
CA MET A 279 3.80 9.13 11.59
C MET A 279 2.60 9.07 10.65
N SER A 280 2.86 9.36 9.38
CA SER A 280 1.91 9.14 8.30
C SER A 280 2.64 8.74 7.03
N VAL A 281 2.02 7.86 6.24
CA VAL A 281 2.49 7.46 4.91
C VAL A 281 1.41 7.76 3.88
N ALA A 282 1.79 8.45 2.81
CA ALA A 282 0.89 8.77 1.70
C ALA A 282 0.85 7.64 0.68
N GLU A 283 -0.36 7.24 0.30
CA GLU A 283 -0.57 6.61 -0.99
C GLU A 283 -0.81 7.69 -2.03
N ALA A 284 0.21 7.98 -2.84
CA ALA A 284 0.15 9.02 -3.84
C ALA A 284 0.74 8.55 -5.18
N PHE A 285 -0.15 8.33 -6.14
CA PHE A 285 0.22 8.08 -7.54
C PHE A 285 0.39 9.42 -8.26
N VAL A 286 1.62 9.90 -8.30
CA VAL A 286 1.91 11.24 -8.83
C VAL A 286 2.95 11.18 -9.95
N TYR A 287 2.83 12.09 -10.89
CA TYR A 287 3.73 12.20 -12.01
C TYR A 287 4.17 13.67 -12.25
N PRO A 288 5.44 13.93 -12.51
CA PRO A 288 6.58 13.00 -12.42
C PRO A 288 6.82 12.53 -10.97
N SER A 289 7.63 11.47 -10.81
CA SER A 289 7.92 10.87 -9.48
C SER A 289 8.43 11.88 -8.45
N SER A 290 9.18 12.89 -8.90
CA SER A 290 9.68 13.98 -8.06
C SER A 290 8.57 14.74 -7.30
N ARG A 291 7.33 14.70 -7.77
CA ARG A 291 6.20 15.29 -7.03
C ARG A 291 5.88 14.55 -5.75
N ALA A 292 6.22 13.26 -5.65
CA ALA A 292 6.06 12.49 -4.41
C ALA A 292 6.82 13.12 -3.23
N ALA A 293 8.00 13.69 -3.48
CA ALA A 293 8.78 14.40 -2.47
C ALA A 293 8.05 15.61 -1.86
N ARG A 294 7.07 16.19 -2.57
CA ARG A 294 6.29 17.33 -2.07
C ARG A 294 5.37 16.94 -0.90
N TYR A 295 4.90 15.69 -0.87
CA TYR A 295 4.04 15.16 0.20
C TYR A 295 4.78 14.95 1.51
N VAL A 296 6.11 14.87 1.48
CA VAL A 296 6.97 14.55 2.62
C VAL A 296 7.93 15.68 2.98
N ARG A 297 7.59 16.92 2.62
CA ARG A 297 8.30 18.11 3.13
C ARG A 297 8.23 18.14 4.65
N SER A 298 9.17 18.83 5.28
CA SER A 298 9.34 18.83 6.74
C SER A 298 8.11 19.24 7.55
N ASP A 299 7.16 19.95 6.93
CA ASP A 299 5.90 20.41 7.51
C ASP A 299 4.66 19.66 7.00
N GLU A 300 4.86 18.57 6.23
CA GLU A 300 3.78 17.73 5.68
C GLU A 300 3.85 16.29 6.21
N LEU A 301 3.52 15.28 5.38
CA LEU A 301 3.52 13.87 5.80
C LEU A 301 4.95 13.37 6.03
N HIS A 302 5.09 12.13 6.51
CA HIS A 302 6.38 11.59 6.93
C HIS A 302 7.00 10.66 5.90
N GLN A 303 6.17 9.90 5.20
CA GLN A 303 6.55 8.93 4.18
C GLN A 303 5.59 9.00 2.99
N VAL A 304 6.05 8.51 1.84
CA VAL A 304 5.25 8.30 0.63
C VAL A 304 5.69 7.00 -0.03
N PHE A 305 4.74 6.16 -0.45
CA PHE A 305 5.07 4.90 -1.13
C PHE A 305 5.78 5.13 -2.45
N ASN A 306 6.83 4.35 -2.70
CA ASN A 306 7.53 4.32 -3.98
C ASN A 306 6.90 3.30 -4.93
N PHE A 307 5.76 3.64 -5.50
CA PHE A 307 5.07 2.78 -6.45
C PHE A 307 5.80 2.62 -7.78
N ASN A 308 6.62 3.59 -8.17
CA ASN A 308 7.42 3.47 -9.39
C ASN A 308 8.40 2.30 -9.28
N PHE A 309 9.10 2.17 -8.14
CA PHE A 309 9.99 1.02 -7.92
C PHE A 309 9.21 -0.30 -7.81
N MET A 310 8.06 -0.29 -7.13
CA MET A 310 7.22 -1.47 -6.93
C MET A 310 6.87 -2.17 -8.26
N MET A 311 6.60 -1.39 -9.31
CA MET A 311 6.13 -1.91 -10.60
C MET A 311 7.26 -2.27 -11.58
N LEU A 312 8.54 -2.10 -11.20
CA LEU A 312 9.66 -2.45 -12.08
C LEU A 312 9.77 -3.95 -12.26
N GLY A 313 10.29 -4.33 -13.44
CA GLY A 313 10.77 -5.67 -13.74
C GLY A 313 12.14 -5.96 -13.10
N TRP A 314 12.61 -7.18 -13.28
CA TRP A 314 13.91 -7.65 -12.78
C TRP A 314 15.04 -7.27 -13.74
N ASP A 315 15.48 -6.00 -13.67
CA ASP A 315 16.52 -5.43 -14.51
C ASP A 315 17.43 -4.53 -13.67
N ALA A 316 18.74 -4.85 -13.64
CA ALA A 316 19.71 -4.16 -12.79
C ALA A 316 19.83 -2.66 -13.13
N LYS A 317 19.81 -2.31 -14.40
CA LYS A 317 19.95 -0.91 -14.84
C LYS A 317 18.72 -0.10 -14.43
N ILE A 318 17.53 -0.58 -14.77
CA ILE A 318 16.26 0.11 -14.46
C ILE A 318 16.08 0.26 -12.96
N MET A 319 16.32 -0.80 -12.16
CA MET A 319 16.24 -0.75 -10.70
C MET A 319 17.27 0.21 -10.10
N SER A 320 18.53 0.19 -10.57
CA SER A 320 19.58 1.09 -10.09
C SER A 320 19.24 2.55 -10.35
N GLU A 321 18.74 2.87 -11.53
CA GLU A 321 18.32 4.22 -11.90
C GLU A 321 17.14 4.69 -11.04
N SER A 322 16.15 3.83 -10.83
CA SER A 322 15.00 4.16 -9.97
C SER A 322 15.42 4.40 -8.51
N ILE A 323 16.32 3.58 -7.95
CA ILE A 323 16.83 3.78 -6.60
C ILE A 323 17.58 5.12 -6.49
N LYS A 324 18.49 5.40 -7.44
CA LYS A 324 19.25 6.66 -7.47
C LYS A 324 18.33 7.87 -7.53
N THR A 325 17.35 7.85 -8.45
CA THR A 325 16.38 8.93 -8.63
C THR A 325 15.57 9.15 -7.36
N THR A 326 15.02 8.09 -6.76
CA THR A 326 14.24 8.18 -5.52
C THR A 326 15.04 8.81 -4.38
N LEU A 327 16.27 8.36 -4.16
CA LEU A 327 17.11 8.88 -3.08
C LEU A 327 17.51 10.34 -3.32
N GLU A 328 17.77 10.74 -4.55
CA GLU A 328 18.08 12.14 -4.87
C GLU A 328 16.87 13.06 -4.72
N GLU A 329 15.68 12.64 -5.18
CA GLU A 329 14.43 13.41 -5.05
C GLU A 329 14.04 13.65 -3.58
N LEU A 330 14.31 12.69 -2.69
CA LEU A 330 13.98 12.78 -1.27
C LEU A 330 15.04 13.51 -0.43
N LYS A 331 16.24 13.67 -0.95
CA LYS A 331 17.38 14.26 -0.23
C LYS A 331 17.12 15.68 0.24
N ASP A 332 16.56 16.53 -0.63
CA ASP A 332 16.33 17.95 -0.35
C ASP A 332 15.25 18.15 0.73
N VAL A 333 14.27 17.25 0.80
CA VAL A 333 13.20 17.27 1.81
C VAL A 333 13.58 16.49 3.07
N LYS A 334 14.72 15.77 3.08
CA LYS A 334 15.23 14.95 4.19
C LYS A 334 14.24 13.88 4.66
N ALA A 335 13.39 13.39 3.76
CA ALA A 335 12.49 12.30 4.04
C ALA A 335 13.15 10.94 3.77
N PRO A 336 12.82 9.87 4.51
CA PRO A 336 13.29 8.54 4.19
C PRO A 336 12.59 8.01 2.94
N ALA A 337 13.29 7.19 2.16
CA ALA A 337 12.66 6.39 1.13
C ALA A 337 11.73 5.34 1.75
N THR A 338 10.72 4.91 1.00
CA THR A 338 9.75 3.91 1.44
C THR A 338 9.64 2.84 0.36
N TRP A 339 10.11 1.65 0.66
CA TRP A 339 10.19 0.53 -0.27
C TRP A 339 9.04 -0.43 -0.07
N VAL A 340 8.41 -0.86 -1.15
CA VAL A 340 7.28 -1.79 -1.15
C VAL A 340 7.33 -2.65 -2.40
N LEU A 341 7.04 -3.94 -2.30
CA LEU A 341 7.03 -4.87 -3.43
C LEU A 341 5.63 -5.20 -3.92
N ASN A 342 4.65 -5.20 -3.04
CA ASN A 342 3.24 -5.38 -3.35
C ASN A 342 2.35 -4.90 -2.19
N ASN A 343 1.05 -4.80 -2.46
CA ASN A 343 0.02 -4.48 -1.50
C ASN A 343 -1.28 -5.21 -1.88
N HIS A 344 -2.39 -4.86 -1.23
CA HIS A 344 -3.72 -5.44 -1.50
C HIS A 344 -4.38 -4.96 -2.81
N ASP A 345 -3.73 -4.08 -3.57
CA ASP A 345 -4.24 -3.52 -4.83
C ASP A 345 -3.42 -3.95 -6.06
N THR A 346 -2.34 -4.70 -5.86
CA THR A 346 -1.46 -5.13 -6.93
C THR A 346 -1.22 -6.63 -6.93
N PRO A 347 -0.96 -7.25 -8.08
CA PRO A 347 -0.55 -8.64 -8.13
C PRO A 347 0.65 -8.89 -7.21
N ARG A 348 0.66 -10.03 -6.52
CA ARG A 348 1.76 -10.40 -5.63
C ARG A 348 3.09 -10.44 -6.39
N VAL A 349 4.17 -10.03 -5.75
CA VAL A 349 5.48 -9.89 -6.38
C VAL A 349 5.94 -11.15 -7.09
N VAL A 350 5.68 -12.34 -6.53
CA VAL A 350 6.02 -13.62 -7.16
C VAL A 350 5.36 -13.78 -8.52
N THR A 351 4.07 -13.44 -8.60
CA THR A 351 3.30 -13.51 -9.86
C THR A 351 3.76 -12.44 -10.84
N ARG A 352 3.90 -11.19 -10.39
CA ARG A 352 4.27 -10.06 -11.24
C ARG A 352 5.66 -10.22 -11.86
N ILE A 353 6.62 -10.73 -11.10
CA ILE A 353 8.00 -10.96 -11.55
C ILE A 353 8.18 -12.33 -12.22
N GLY A 354 7.18 -13.22 -12.07
CA GLY A 354 7.14 -14.54 -12.73
C GLY A 354 8.13 -15.55 -12.15
N SER A 355 8.68 -15.33 -10.95
CA SER A 355 9.68 -16.21 -10.37
C SER A 355 9.80 -16.04 -8.84
N PRO A 356 9.58 -17.09 -8.04
CA PRO A 356 9.86 -17.06 -6.60
C PRO A 356 11.32 -16.72 -6.29
N ARG A 357 12.26 -17.20 -7.13
CA ARG A 357 13.69 -16.93 -7.00
C ARG A 357 14.00 -15.44 -7.09
N LYS A 358 13.47 -14.76 -8.12
CA LYS A 358 13.66 -13.32 -8.32
C LYS A 358 12.97 -12.51 -7.20
N ALA A 359 11.78 -12.90 -6.78
CA ALA A 359 11.06 -12.24 -5.70
C ALA A 359 11.85 -12.27 -4.38
N ARG A 360 12.46 -13.42 -4.05
CA ARG A 360 13.32 -13.58 -2.87
C ARG A 360 14.59 -12.72 -2.96
N ALA A 361 15.22 -12.65 -4.13
CA ALA A 361 16.38 -11.78 -4.36
C ALA A 361 16.01 -10.29 -4.26
N LEU A 362 14.85 -9.91 -4.79
CA LEU A 362 14.34 -8.54 -4.72
C LEU A 362 13.97 -8.13 -3.28
N ALA A 363 13.38 -9.04 -2.50
CA ALA A 363 13.14 -8.82 -1.08
C ALA A 363 14.44 -8.50 -0.33
N GLN A 364 15.49 -9.31 -0.54
CA GLN A 364 16.80 -9.03 0.06
C GLN A 364 17.37 -7.69 -0.41
N LEU A 365 17.24 -7.34 -1.67
CA LEU A 365 17.69 -6.05 -2.20
C LEU A 365 17.02 -4.88 -1.46
N ILE A 366 15.68 -4.82 -1.39
CA ILE A 366 15.00 -3.67 -0.78
C ILE A 366 15.32 -3.51 0.71
N HIS A 367 15.51 -4.61 1.43
CA HIS A 367 15.89 -4.58 2.83
C HIS A 367 17.34 -4.12 3.06
N SER A 368 18.16 -4.03 2.02
CA SER A 368 19.50 -3.43 2.08
C SER A 368 19.51 -1.92 1.79
N LEU A 369 18.40 -1.37 1.30
CA LEU A 369 18.31 0.04 0.95
C LEU A 369 18.02 0.94 2.18
N PRO A 370 18.41 2.23 2.15
CA PRO A 370 18.07 3.16 3.20
C PRO A 370 16.58 3.48 3.21
N GLY A 371 16.01 3.68 4.40
CA GLY A 371 14.61 4.01 4.60
C GLY A 371 13.74 2.85 5.09
N GLY A 372 12.42 3.04 5.11
CA GLY A 372 11.44 2.05 5.57
C GLY A 372 11.07 1.02 4.52
N VAL A 373 10.62 -0.16 4.97
CA VAL A 373 10.16 -1.24 4.09
C VAL A 373 8.76 -1.67 4.52
N TYR A 374 7.88 -1.90 3.55
CA TYR A 374 6.54 -2.43 3.77
C TYR A 374 6.44 -3.84 3.19
N ILE A 375 5.91 -4.76 3.98
CA ILE A 375 5.67 -6.17 3.62
C ILE A 375 4.17 -6.38 3.60
N TYR A 376 3.63 -6.85 2.49
CA TYR A 376 2.22 -7.24 2.43
C TYR A 376 2.03 -8.67 2.95
N GLN A 377 0.97 -8.92 3.73
CA GLN A 377 0.68 -10.25 4.29
C GLN A 377 0.80 -11.37 3.23
N GLY A 378 1.57 -12.42 3.57
CA GLY A 378 1.87 -13.54 2.69
C GLY A 378 3.05 -13.33 1.73
N GLU A 379 3.64 -12.13 1.68
CA GLU A 379 4.89 -11.90 0.95
C GLU A 379 6.04 -12.71 1.56
N GLU A 380 6.09 -12.74 2.89
CA GLU A 380 7.06 -13.53 3.64
C GLU A 380 6.96 -15.05 3.40
N LEU A 381 5.78 -15.51 2.97
CA LEU A 381 5.55 -16.90 2.59
C LEU A 381 5.87 -17.19 1.11
N GLY A 382 6.25 -16.16 0.34
CA GLY A 382 6.43 -16.30 -1.10
C GLY A 382 5.14 -16.62 -1.86
N LEU A 383 3.97 -16.23 -1.34
CA LEU A 383 2.68 -16.53 -1.97
C LEU A 383 2.56 -15.89 -3.35
N PRO A 384 2.14 -16.63 -4.37
CA PRO A 384 1.68 -16.06 -5.64
C PRO A 384 0.26 -15.49 -5.51
N SER A 385 -0.18 -14.68 -6.48
CA SER A 385 -1.60 -14.37 -6.66
C SER A 385 -2.36 -15.66 -7.00
N ALA A 386 -3.59 -15.78 -6.50
CA ALA A 386 -4.42 -16.94 -6.74
C ALA A 386 -5.13 -16.85 -8.10
N ASP A 387 -5.26 -17.95 -8.80
CA ASP A 387 -6.16 -18.04 -9.94
C ASP A 387 -7.59 -18.29 -9.44
N LEU A 388 -8.45 -17.30 -9.57
CA LEU A 388 -9.81 -17.34 -9.02
C LEU A 388 -10.86 -17.52 -10.13
N PRO A 389 -11.86 -18.39 -9.93
CA PRO A 389 -13.04 -18.46 -10.79
C PRO A 389 -13.79 -17.12 -10.79
N ASP A 390 -14.23 -16.67 -11.97
CA ASP A 390 -14.96 -15.41 -12.11
C ASP A 390 -16.19 -15.31 -11.20
N ALA A 391 -16.87 -16.43 -10.95
CA ALA A 391 -18.04 -16.50 -10.09
C ALA A 391 -17.77 -16.19 -8.60
N THR A 392 -16.50 -16.20 -8.17
CA THR A 392 -16.11 -15.92 -6.79
C THR A 392 -15.61 -14.48 -6.59
N ARG A 393 -15.40 -13.75 -7.68
CA ARG A 393 -14.83 -12.40 -7.63
C ARG A 393 -15.84 -11.38 -7.09
N GLN A 394 -15.37 -10.50 -6.23
CA GLN A 394 -16.17 -9.48 -5.53
C GLN A 394 -15.69 -8.05 -5.81
N ASP A 395 -14.52 -7.88 -6.42
CA ASP A 395 -13.91 -6.57 -6.66
C ASP A 395 -14.80 -5.67 -7.53
N PRO A 396 -15.04 -4.39 -7.17
CA PRO A 396 -15.84 -3.47 -7.95
C PRO A 396 -15.32 -3.24 -9.38
N ALA A 397 -14.01 -3.32 -9.61
CA ALA A 397 -13.46 -3.21 -10.96
C ALA A 397 -13.91 -4.37 -11.86
N PHE A 398 -13.95 -5.60 -11.33
CA PHE A 398 -14.50 -6.76 -12.03
C PHE A 398 -15.99 -6.58 -12.36
N ILE A 399 -16.77 -6.16 -11.36
CA ILE A 399 -18.23 -5.98 -11.52
C ILE A 399 -18.54 -4.86 -12.52
N ARG A 400 -17.93 -3.69 -12.39
CA ARG A 400 -18.19 -2.51 -13.23
C ARG A 400 -17.69 -2.66 -14.67
N SER A 401 -16.62 -3.43 -14.88
CA SER A 401 -16.10 -3.72 -16.22
C SER A 401 -16.85 -4.83 -16.96
N GLY A 402 -17.84 -5.47 -16.32
CA GLY A 402 -18.51 -6.65 -16.86
C GLY A 402 -17.56 -7.84 -17.01
N GLY A 403 -16.56 -7.98 -16.14
CA GLY A 403 -15.61 -9.09 -16.09
C GLY A 403 -14.39 -8.95 -17.01
N THR A 404 -14.22 -7.84 -17.70
CA THR A 404 -13.04 -7.59 -18.55
C THR A 404 -11.81 -7.22 -17.74
N ASP A 405 -11.99 -6.57 -16.59
CA ASP A 405 -10.97 -6.30 -15.59
C ASP A 405 -11.11 -7.33 -14.46
N LYS A 406 -10.07 -8.11 -14.18
CA LYS A 406 -10.16 -9.17 -13.16
C LYS A 406 -10.14 -8.63 -11.73
N GLY A 407 -9.85 -7.36 -11.55
CA GLY A 407 -9.78 -6.72 -10.23
C GLY A 407 -8.62 -7.24 -9.37
N ARG A 408 -8.76 -7.06 -8.06
CA ARG A 408 -7.68 -7.25 -7.08
C ARG A 408 -7.85 -8.49 -6.19
N ASP A 409 -8.93 -9.25 -6.34
CA ASP A 409 -9.24 -10.39 -5.44
C ASP A 409 -8.12 -11.45 -5.39
N GLU A 410 -7.38 -11.62 -6.49
CA GLU A 410 -6.30 -12.61 -6.61
C GLU A 410 -5.18 -12.43 -5.57
N CYS A 411 -4.91 -11.19 -5.14
CA CYS A 411 -3.92 -10.92 -4.10
C CYS A 411 -4.52 -10.88 -2.69
N ARG A 412 -5.86 -10.95 -2.56
CA ARG A 412 -6.62 -10.78 -1.30
C ARG A 412 -7.11 -12.10 -0.70
N VAL A 413 -6.77 -13.24 -1.29
CA VAL A 413 -7.17 -14.57 -0.79
C VAL A 413 -6.66 -14.80 0.64
N PRO A 414 -7.49 -15.40 1.53
CA PRO A 414 -7.13 -15.70 2.91
C PRO A 414 -5.82 -16.45 3.10
N LEU A 415 -5.04 -16.05 4.12
CA LEU A 415 -3.71 -16.59 4.42
C LEU A 415 -3.76 -18.07 4.84
N PRO A 416 -2.78 -18.89 4.42
CA PRO A 416 -2.63 -20.26 4.88
C PRO A 416 -1.74 -20.31 6.14
N TRP A 417 -2.31 -20.81 7.26
CA TRP A 417 -1.63 -20.92 8.55
C TRP A 417 -1.13 -22.34 8.84
N ASP A 418 -2.01 -23.34 8.68
CA ASP A 418 -1.74 -24.72 9.08
C ASP A 418 -2.29 -25.71 8.04
N SER A 419 -1.39 -26.40 7.35
CA SER A 419 -1.72 -27.38 6.31
C SER A 419 -2.49 -28.60 6.80
N THR A 420 -2.55 -28.83 8.11
CA THR A 420 -3.25 -29.97 8.73
C THR A 420 -4.70 -29.65 9.08
N GLN A 421 -5.11 -28.39 9.00
CA GLN A 421 -6.42 -27.90 9.37
C GLN A 421 -7.29 -27.60 8.14
N PRO A 422 -8.63 -27.66 8.26
CA PRO A 422 -9.52 -27.14 7.23
C PRO A 422 -9.19 -25.68 6.88
N HIS A 423 -9.36 -25.31 5.61
CA HIS A 423 -9.07 -23.96 5.13
C HIS A 423 -7.66 -23.46 5.52
N TYR A 424 -6.72 -24.42 5.59
CA TYR A 424 -5.35 -24.16 6.01
C TYR A 424 -5.25 -23.41 7.35
N GLY A 425 -6.16 -23.65 8.28
CA GLY A 425 -6.15 -23.03 9.60
C GLY A 425 -6.46 -21.53 9.61
N TYR A 426 -6.99 -21.01 8.52
CA TYR A 426 -7.47 -19.63 8.45
C TYR A 426 -8.64 -19.39 9.41
N GLY A 427 -9.62 -20.29 9.42
CA GLY A 427 -10.80 -20.30 10.28
C GLY A 427 -11.58 -21.59 10.13
N THR A 428 -12.73 -21.69 10.81
CA THR A 428 -13.63 -22.86 10.72
C THR A 428 -14.74 -22.70 9.69
N GLY A 429 -15.05 -21.45 9.31
CA GLY A 429 -16.02 -21.12 8.25
C GLY A 429 -15.44 -21.26 6.85
N THR A 430 -16.30 -21.30 5.84
CA THR A 430 -15.86 -21.26 4.44
C THR A 430 -15.25 -19.89 4.12
N PRO A 431 -13.99 -19.82 3.70
CA PRO A 431 -13.35 -18.55 3.38
C PRO A 431 -14.08 -17.75 2.30
N TRP A 432 -14.16 -16.45 2.46
CA TRP A 432 -14.86 -15.53 1.55
C TRP A 432 -14.30 -15.54 0.10
N LEU A 433 -13.04 -15.93 -0.08
CA LEU A 433 -12.43 -16.28 -1.36
C LEU A 433 -11.80 -17.68 -1.23
N PRO A 434 -11.91 -18.53 -2.27
CA PRO A 434 -11.37 -19.88 -2.22
C PRO A 434 -9.84 -19.86 -2.22
N GLN A 435 -9.25 -20.60 -1.30
CA GLN A 435 -7.80 -20.80 -1.25
C GLN A 435 -7.38 -21.88 -2.27
N PRO A 436 -6.32 -21.65 -3.08
CA PRO A 436 -5.81 -22.65 -4.01
C PRO A 436 -5.34 -23.93 -3.31
N ALA A 437 -5.61 -25.09 -3.93
CA ALA A 437 -5.26 -26.37 -3.35
C ALA A 437 -3.75 -26.61 -3.18
N ASP A 438 -2.92 -25.97 -4.00
CA ASP A 438 -1.47 -26.02 -3.95
C ASP A 438 -0.87 -25.09 -2.87
N TRP A 439 -1.67 -24.30 -2.17
CA TRP A 439 -1.19 -23.40 -1.11
C TRP A 439 -0.80 -24.15 0.18
N ALA A 440 -1.08 -25.45 0.29
CA ALA A 440 -0.61 -26.27 1.42
C ALA A 440 0.89 -26.14 1.69
N GLN A 441 1.71 -26.00 0.65
CA GLN A 441 3.16 -25.83 0.75
C GLN A 441 3.60 -24.48 1.33
N TYR A 442 2.76 -23.45 1.23
CA TYR A 442 3.01 -22.09 1.74
C TYR A 442 2.43 -21.88 3.15
N CYS A 443 1.85 -22.92 3.78
CA CYS A 443 1.34 -22.80 5.13
C CYS A 443 2.47 -22.44 6.10
N MET A 444 2.18 -21.55 7.04
CA MET A 444 3.18 -21.08 8.01
C MET A 444 3.83 -22.22 8.80
N ASN A 445 3.05 -23.27 9.18
CA ASN A 445 3.59 -24.44 9.87
C ASN A 445 4.57 -25.24 8.99
N VAL A 446 4.38 -25.28 7.69
CA VAL A 446 5.28 -25.95 6.73
C VAL A 446 6.54 -25.11 6.55
N GLU A 447 6.38 -23.81 6.30
CA GLU A 447 7.47 -22.86 6.09
C GLU A 447 8.39 -22.76 7.33
N VAL A 448 7.85 -22.75 8.54
CA VAL A 448 8.65 -22.71 9.78
C VAL A 448 9.54 -23.96 9.91
N ALA A 449 9.06 -25.12 9.45
CA ALA A 449 9.79 -26.38 9.55
C ALA A 449 10.91 -26.53 8.49
N ASP A 450 10.86 -25.75 7.40
CA ASP A 450 11.87 -25.76 6.35
C ASP A 450 12.88 -24.60 6.50
N PRO A 451 14.14 -24.87 6.87
CA PRO A 451 15.16 -23.82 6.97
C PRO A 451 15.42 -23.03 5.67
N GLY A 452 15.11 -23.62 4.51
CA GLY A 452 15.27 -23.01 3.19
C GLY A 452 14.06 -22.19 2.75
N SER A 453 12.98 -22.16 3.53
CA SER A 453 11.73 -21.51 3.19
C SER A 453 11.84 -20.00 3.02
N SER A 454 10.81 -19.41 2.41
CA SER A 454 10.67 -17.96 2.27
C SER A 454 10.52 -17.30 3.64
N LEU A 455 9.67 -17.83 4.52
CA LEU A 455 9.45 -17.31 5.86
C LEU A 455 10.74 -17.26 6.69
N ASN A 456 11.50 -18.36 6.73
CA ASN A 456 12.75 -18.38 7.48
C ASN A 456 13.81 -17.45 6.88
N PHE A 457 13.78 -17.24 5.58
CA PHE A 457 14.62 -16.25 4.93
C PHE A 457 14.25 -14.81 5.32
N TYR A 458 12.96 -14.46 5.34
CA TYR A 458 12.50 -13.15 5.82
C TYR A 458 12.88 -12.92 7.29
N LYS A 459 12.74 -13.92 8.15
CA LYS A 459 13.21 -13.84 9.55
C LYS A 459 14.72 -13.51 9.62
N GLN A 460 15.54 -14.15 8.80
CA GLN A 460 16.98 -13.87 8.73
C GLN A 460 17.26 -12.44 8.25
N ILE A 461 16.58 -11.99 7.19
CA ILE A 461 16.66 -10.61 6.70
C ILE A 461 16.36 -9.62 7.82
N LEU A 462 15.22 -9.78 8.51
CA LEU A 462 14.78 -8.83 9.53
C LEU A 462 15.67 -8.87 10.78
N GLN A 463 16.14 -10.05 11.17
CA GLN A 463 17.12 -10.19 12.25
C GLN A 463 18.43 -9.47 11.92
N LEU A 464 18.97 -9.65 10.71
CA LEU A 464 20.19 -8.97 10.27
C LEU A 464 19.97 -7.45 10.18
N ARG A 465 18.82 -7.01 9.66
CA ARG A 465 18.50 -5.58 9.54
C ARG A 465 18.45 -4.89 10.90
N ARG A 466 17.91 -5.55 11.92
CA ARG A 466 17.91 -5.02 13.30
C ARG A 466 19.29 -4.98 13.96
N GLY A 467 20.12 -5.98 13.65
CA GLY A 467 21.44 -6.15 14.28
C GLY A 467 22.60 -5.46 13.58
N ASN A 468 22.42 -4.97 12.36
CA ASN A 468 23.50 -4.40 11.55
C ASN A 468 23.22 -2.94 11.19
N ALA A 469 24.06 -2.04 11.69
CA ALA A 469 23.92 -0.59 11.48
C ALA A 469 23.97 -0.17 10.01
N SER A 470 24.54 -0.98 9.11
CA SER A 470 24.58 -0.70 7.68
C SER A 470 23.28 -1.10 6.95
N LEU A 471 22.42 -1.95 7.53
CA LEU A 471 21.18 -2.40 6.91
C LEU A 471 19.99 -1.53 7.27
N GLY A 472 19.96 -0.97 8.48
CA GLY A 472 18.98 0.01 8.90
C GLY A 472 19.43 1.44 8.61
N GLY A 473 18.57 2.41 8.97
CA GLY A 473 18.90 3.84 8.92
C GLY A 473 19.00 4.41 7.51
N GLU A 474 19.62 5.59 7.42
CA GLU A 474 19.65 6.44 6.22
C GLU A 474 21.04 6.56 5.60
N GLY A 475 21.94 5.63 5.94
CA GLY A 475 23.30 5.63 5.41
C GLY A 475 23.33 5.68 3.88
N ALA A 476 24.21 6.51 3.33
CA ALA A 476 24.34 6.69 1.89
C ALA A 476 24.71 5.40 1.17
N ILE A 477 24.29 5.29 -0.08
CA ILE A 477 24.71 4.26 -1.03
C ILE A 477 25.88 4.79 -1.83
N THR A 478 26.98 4.02 -1.89
CA THR A 478 28.07 4.27 -2.82
C THR A 478 28.07 3.19 -3.89
N TRP A 479 27.73 3.57 -5.12
CA TRP A 479 27.67 2.67 -6.27
C TRP A 479 29.08 2.30 -6.76
N ILE A 480 29.25 1.04 -7.12
CA ILE A 480 30.48 0.50 -7.71
C ILE A 480 30.18 0.16 -9.17
N ASP A 481 31.05 0.56 -10.07
CA ASP A 481 30.93 0.25 -11.50
C ASP A 481 31.00 -1.27 -11.74
N SER A 482 30.10 -1.79 -12.54
CA SER A 482 29.92 -3.23 -12.75
C SER A 482 29.30 -3.53 -14.12
N GLU A 483 29.24 -4.81 -14.49
CA GLU A 483 28.54 -5.24 -15.71
C GLU A 483 27.08 -4.81 -15.71
N PRO A 484 26.46 -4.61 -16.89
CA PRO A 484 25.09 -4.09 -17.00
C PRO A 484 24.02 -4.88 -16.22
N GLU A 485 24.22 -6.18 -16.03
CA GLU A 485 23.29 -7.08 -15.32
C GLU A 485 23.59 -7.22 -13.83
N ILE A 486 24.59 -6.49 -13.32
CA ILE A 486 25.03 -6.53 -11.92
C ILE A 486 24.74 -5.18 -11.25
N MET A 487 23.99 -5.19 -10.17
CA MET A 487 23.94 -4.06 -9.26
C MET A 487 24.99 -4.28 -8.16
N HIS A 488 25.85 -3.29 -7.95
CA HIS A 488 26.93 -3.37 -6.96
C HIS A 488 27.04 -2.05 -6.20
N PHE A 489 26.90 -2.11 -4.90
CA PHE A 489 27.02 -0.92 -4.06
C PHE A 489 27.45 -1.25 -2.64
N THR A 490 27.90 -0.23 -1.92
CA THR A 490 28.22 -0.33 -0.50
C THR A 490 27.36 0.61 0.32
N ARG A 491 27.15 0.25 1.58
CA ARG A 491 26.57 1.10 2.63
C ARG A 491 27.48 1.13 3.85
N GLU A 492 27.68 2.34 4.35
CA GLU A 492 28.46 2.51 5.59
C GLU A 492 27.71 1.97 6.83
N PRO A 493 28.44 1.47 7.85
CA PRO A 493 29.90 1.41 7.90
C PRO A 493 30.53 0.20 7.20
N ALA A 494 29.82 -0.91 6.95
CA ALA A 494 30.51 -2.17 6.62
C ALA A 494 29.72 -3.13 5.71
N LEU A 495 28.73 -2.67 4.96
CA LEU A 495 27.94 -3.53 4.06
C LEU A 495 28.37 -3.35 2.60
N GLU A 496 28.50 -4.46 1.89
CA GLU A 496 28.59 -4.53 0.44
C GLU A 496 27.46 -5.40 -0.10
N VAL A 497 26.77 -4.94 -1.13
CA VAL A 497 25.62 -5.61 -1.75
C VAL A 497 25.89 -5.84 -3.21
N VAL A 498 25.68 -7.07 -3.67
CA VAL A 498 25.80 -7.43 -5.07
C VAL A 498 24.54 -8.18 -5.49
N VAL A 499 23.98 -7.80 -6.64
CA VAL A 499 22.78 -8.42 -7.23
C VAL A 499 23.09 -8.84 -8.65
N ASN A 500 22.88 -10.10 -8.96
CA ASN A 500 22.92 -10.62 -10.31
C ASN A 500 21.51 -10.77 -10.86
N THR A 501 21.16 -9.96 -11.85
CA THR A 501 19.84 -10.03 -12.52
C THR A 501 19.86 -10.89 -13.79
N SER A 502 21.02 -11.43 -14.15
CA SER A 502 21.15 -12.28 -15.33
C SER A 502 20.67 -13.72 -15.07
N SER A 503 20.44 -14.46 -16.12
CA SER A 503 20.06 -15.88 -16.09
C SER A 503 21.24 -16.85 -15.95
N VAL A 504 22.46 -16.32 -15.74
CA VAL A 504 23.69 -17.13 -15.61
C VAL A 504 24.48 -16.72 -14.37
N GLU A 505 25.37 -17.61 -13.92
CA GLU A 505 26.32 -17.29 -12.86
C GLU A 505 27.31 -16.20 -13.32
N LYS A 506 27.66 -15.31 -12.43
CA LYS A 506 28.64 -14.24 -12.65
C LYS A 506 29.76 -14.29 -11.59
N SER A 507 30.95 -13.86 -12.01
CA SER A 507 32.09 -13.66 -11.11
C SER A 507 32.30 -12.17 -10.88
N VAL A 508 32.20 -11.70 -9.66
CA VAL A 508 32.27 -10.26 -9.31
C VAL A 508 33.40 -10.03 -8.32
N LYS A 509 34.25 -9.03 -8.57
CA LYS A 509 35.27 -8.61 -7.59
C LYS A 509 34.59 -7.87 -6.44
N VAL A 510 34.89 -8.26 -5.21
CA VAL A 510 34.29 -7.71 -4.00
C VAL A 510 35.38 -7.37 -2.96
N ALA A 511 35.09 -6.38 -2.13
CA ALA A 511 35.92 -6.05 -0.98
C ALA A 511 35.49 -6.79 0.30
N GLY A 512 34.21 -7.19 0.36
CA GLY A 512 33.65 -7.92 1.48
C GLY A 512 34.27 -9.31 1.65
N LYS A 513 34.54 -9.68 2.90
CA LYS A 513 35.26 -10.91 3.25
C LYS A 513 34.35 -12.05 3.69
N LYS A 514 33.14 -11.74 4.14
CA LYS A 514 32.22 -12.70 4.72
C LYS A 514 30.82 -12.50 4.14
N ILE A 515 30.23 -13.57 3.62
CA ILE A 515 28.81 -13.58 3.24
C ILE A 515 27.98 -13.53 4.51
N LEU A 516 27.16 -12.49 4.65
CA LEU A 516 26.19 -12.35 5.73
C LEU A 516 24.89 -13.10 5.39
N LEU A 517 24.43 -12.94 4.15
CA LEU A 517 23.24 -13.60 3.63
C LEU A 517 23.30 -13.64 2.10
N ALA A 518 22.86 -14.73 1.54
CA ALA A 518 22.61 -14.86 0.09
C ALA A 518 21.18 -15.35 -0.13
N SER A 519 20.48 -14.78 -1.10
CA SER A 519 19.09 -15.18 -1.40
C SER A 519 18.98 -16.63 -1.89
N HIS A 520 20.07 -17.20 -2.38
CA HIS A 520 20.10 -18.59 -2.86
C HIS A 520 21.42 -19.28 -2.57
N GLU A 521 21.37 -20.58 -2.51
CA GLU A 521 22.54 -21.46 -2.39
C GLU A 521 23.49 -21.36 -3.60
N GLY A 522 24.72 -21.84 -3.43
CA GLY A 522 25.76 -21.81 -4.46
C GLY A 522 26.56 -20.52 -4.51
N THR A 523 26.23 -19.51 -3.69
CA THR A 523 27.04 -18.29 -3.56
C THR A 523 28.30 -18.58 -2.75
N SER A 524 29.47 -18.21 -3.26
CA SER A 524 30.76 -18.35 -2.56
C SER A 524 31.65 -17.14 -2.81
N ALA A 525 32.50 -16.81 -1.83
CA ALA A 525 33.48 -15.72 -1.95
C ALA A 525 34.86 -16.27 -1.59
N THR A 526 35.82 -16.17 -2.51
CA THR A 526 37.19 -16.65 -2.32
C THR A 526 38.15 -15.67 -2.98
N ASP A 527 39.20 -15.28 -2.28
CA ASP A 527 40.25 -14.39 -2.77
C ASP A 527 39.75 -13.07 -3.39
N GLY A 528 38.68 -12.50 -2.80
CA GLY A 528 38.08 -11.24 -3.28
C GLY A 528 37.23 -11.40 -4.57
N VAL A 529 36.88 -12.63 -4.94
CA VAL A 529 35.99 -12.94 -6.04
C VAL A 529 34.75 -13.64 -5.51
N LEU A 530 33.58 -13.07 -5.81
CA LEU A 530 32.28 -13.62 -5.52
C LEU A 530 31.78 -14.41 -6.72
N GLN A 531 31.44 -15.68 -6.51
CA GLN A 531 30.67 -16.48 -7.47
C GLN A 531 29.21 -16.31 -7.12
N LEU A 532 28.45 -15.68 -8.01
CA LEU A 532 27.08 -15.25 -7.78
C LEU A 532 26.13 -15.93 -8.75
N PRO A 533 25.33 -16.91 -8.32
CA PRO A 533 24.37 -17.60 -9.19
C PRO A 533 23.38 -16.64 -9.86
N ALA A 534 22.69 -17.10 -10.91
CA ALA A 534 21.63 -16.36 -11.56
C ALA A 534 20.58 -15.87 -10.56
N ASP A 535 19.97 -14.71 -10.81
CA ASP A 535 18.85 -14.17 -10.04
C ASP A 535 19.10 -14.15 -8.51
N THR A 536 20.27 -13.68 -8.09
CA THR A 536 20.71 -13.75 -6.68
C THR A 536 21.16 -12.39 -6.15
N THR A 537 20.74 -12.09 -4.93
CA THR A 537 21.25 -10.98 -4.10
C THR A 537 22.13 -11.53 -2.99
N VAL A 538 23.24 -10.87 -2.71
CA VAL A 538 24.11 -11.21 -1.57
C VAL A 538 24.48 -9.98 -0.76
N TRP A 539 24.56 -10.16 0.55
CA TRP A 539 25.10 -9.21 1.51
C TRP A 539 26.46 -9.69 2.01
N LEU A 540 27.43 -8.82 1.98
CA LEU A 540 28.80 -9.10 2.43
C LEU A 540 29.20 -8.10 3.52
N GLU A 541 29.93 -8.59 4.52
CA GLU A 541 30.62 -7.75 5.51
C GLU A 541 31.98 -7.33 4.96
N ARG A 542 32.26 -6.02 5.00
CA ARG A 542 33.51 -5.41 4.51
C ARG A 542 34.62 -5.42 5.55
#